data_7e4cee2ef0a7d494d4bed05e741ce629
#
_entry.id   7e4cee2ef0a7d494d4bed05e741ce629
#
_cell.length_a   1.000
_cell.length_b   1.000
_cell.length_c   1.000
_cell.angle_alpha   90.00
_cell.angle_beta   90.00
_cell.angle_gamma   90.00
#
_symmetry.space_group_name_H-M   'P 1'
#
loop_
_entity.id
_entity.type
_entity.pdbx_description
1 polymer ?
#
loop_
_entity_poly.entity_id
_entity_poly.type
_entity_poly.pdbx_seq_one_letter_code
_entity_poly.pdbx_strand_id
1 'polypeptide(L)'
;TLRFVQISDSHLGFTGAPNPDVTATFGHAIDLVNNLGYTPDFVIHTGDLTHLSSPEQFDQVKQMMSGLKTPHVFTVPGEHDSIDDAGQKYRNAFGAGSVGDGWYSIDIAGVHLIALVNTLNLHKLGHLGADQLEFVKKDVARLSSDTPIIVFSHIPLFAMYPQWGWGTDDATQALSYLRRFSSVTCLNGHVHQLFSKTEDNVTFYSGTTTAYPLPHPGDGPAPKPATLPAGKLRDALGIREVSYARGETALALKETALQ
;
A
#
# COMPACT_ATOMS: atom_id res chain seq x y z
N THR A 1 -8.71 -14.41 15.12
CA THR A 1 -7.96 -13.16 14.97
C THR A 1 -7.21 -13.17 13.65
N LEU A 2 -7.38 -12.13 12.86
CA LEU A 2 -6.63 -11.93 11.61
C LEU A 2 -5.34 -11.19 11.93
N ARG A 3 -4.21 -11.66 11.37
CA ARG A 3 -2.92 -10.95 11.43
C ARG A 3 -2.30 -10.91 10.05
N PHE A 4 -1.92 -9.73 9.62
CA PHE A 4 -1.24 -9.55 8.34
C PHE A 4 -0.15 -8.49 8.44
N VAL A 5 0.64 -8.36 7.39
CA VAL A 5 1.76 -7.40 7.34
C VAL A 5 1.58 -6.51 6.13
N GLN A 6 1.83 -5.22 6.31
CA GLN A 6 1.97 -4.25 5.23
C GLN A 6 3.45 -3.93 5.02
N ILE A 7 3.91 -4.11 3.78
CA ILE A 7 5.17 -3.56 3.27
C ILE A 7 4.83 -2.61 2.12
N SER A 8 5.70 -1.65 1.82
CA SER A 8 5.40 -0.66 0.79
C SER A 8 6.65 -0.02 0.23
N ASP A 9 6.52 0.48 -1.01
CA ASP A 9 7.50 1.39 -1.59
C ASP A 9 8.93 0.81 -1.55
N SER A 10 9.08 -0.38 -2.11
CA SER A 10 10.37 -1.08 -2.19
C SER A 10 11.29 -0.51 -3.26
N HIS A 11 10.74 0.12 -4.31
CA HIS A 11 11.49 0.82 -5.35
C HIS A 11 12.68 0.04 -5.88
N LEU A 12 12.52 -1.26 -6.16
CA LEU A 12 13.60 -2.10 -6.70
C LEU A 12 14.15 -1.46 -7.97
N GLY A 13 15.46 -1.29 -8.02
CA GLY A 13 16.14 -0.61 -9.12
C GLY A 13 16.59 0.81 -8.77
N PHE A 14 16.09 1.41 -7.68
CA PHE A 14 16.62 2.69 -7.22
C PHE A 14 18.02 2.53 -6.66
N THR A 15 18.88 3.54 -6.93
CA THR A 15 20.16 3.68 -6.25
C THR A 15 20.50 5.16 -6.15
N GLY A 16 21.05 5.57 -5.04
CA GLY A 16 21.42 6.96 -4.80
C GLY A 16 21.82 7.21 -3.36
N ALA A 17 22.17 8.45 -3.06
CA ALA A 17 22.57 8.84 -1.70
C ALA A 17 21.51 8.54 -0.63
N PRO A 18 20.18 8.70 -0.90
CA PRO A 18 19.16 8.33 0.08
C PRO A 18 19.18 6.86 0.49
N ASN A 19 19.50 5.95 -0.45
CA ASN A 19 19.74 4.55 -0.17
C ASN A 19 20.53 3.92 -1.32
N PRO A 20 21.78 3.55 -1.11
CA PRO A 20 22.61 2.95 -2.17
C PRO A 20 22.24 1.50 -2.50
N ASP A 21 21.44 0.82 -1.65
CA ASP A 21 21.12 -0.60 -1.82
C ASP A 21 19.72 -0.92 -1.33
N VAL A 22 18.70 -0.61 -2.15
CA VAL A 22 17.30 -0.92 -1.82
C VAL A 22 17.01 -2.42 -1.84
N THR A 23 17.79 -3.20 -2.57
CA THR A 23 17.65 -4.67 -2.55
C THR A 23 17.98 -5.22 -1.18
N ALA A 24 19.03 -4.73 -0.53
CA ALA A 24 19.40 -5.14 0.82
C ALA A 24 18.33 -4.75 1.85
N THR A 25 17.80 -3.53 1.78
CA THR A 25 16.77 -3.09 2.74
C THR A 25 15.46 -3.81 2.52
N PHE A 26 15.07 -4.09 1.28
CA PHE A 26 13.88 -4.89 1.00
C PHE A 26 14.06 -6.34 1.49
N GLY A 27 15.22 -6.94 1.25
CA GLY A 27 15.55 -8.27 1.78
C GLY A 27 15.47 -8.33 3.30
N HIS A 28 15.95 -7.29 3.98
CA HIS A 28 15.84 -7.19 5.44
C HIS A 28 14.37 -7.12 5.89
N ALA A 29 13.53 -6.36 5.18
CA ALA A 29 12.10 -6.31 5.47
C ALA A 29 11.45 -7.69 5.36
N ILE A 30 11.76 -8.44 4.31
CA ILE A 30 11.26 -9.81 4.11
C ILE A 30 11.74 -10.71 5.26
N ASP A 31 12.99 -10.62 5.66
CA ASP A 31 13.52 -11.39 6.79
C ASP A 31 12.79 -11.06 8.09
N LEU A 32 12.48 -9.79 8.35
CA LEU A 32 11.70 -9.41 9.52
C LEU A 32 10.32 -10.06 9.52
N VAL A 33 9.63 -10.03 8.38
CA VAL A 33 8.33 -10.69 8.24
C VAL A 33 8.44 -12.19 8.54
N ASN A 34 9.46 -12.84 7.99
CA ASN A 34 9.66 -14.27 8.16
C ASN A 34 10.09 -14.68 9.58
N ASN A 35 10.48 -13.72 10.41
CA ASN A 35 10.96 -13.96 11.78
C ASN A 35 10.06 -13.33 12.86
N LEU A 36 8.79 -13.07 12.54
CA LEU A 36 7.85 -12.45 13.49
C LEU A 36 7.41 -13.37 14.64
N GLY A 37 7.71 -14.67 14.59
CA GLY A 37 7.23 -15.61 15.59
C GLY A 37 5.83 -16.18 15.33
N TYR A 38 5.20 -15.74 14.24
CA TYR A 38 3.96 -16.29 13.70
C TYR A 38 3.95 -16.14 12.18
N THR A 39 3.09 -16.90 11.52
CA THR A 39 2.90 -16.77 10.07
C THR A 39 1.75 -15.80 9.80
N PRO A 40 1.97 -14.67 9.11
CA PRO A 40 0.86 -13.79 8.73
C PRO A 40 -0.15 -14.52 7.85
N ASP A 41 -1.44 -14.22 8.02
CA ASP A 41 -2.49 -14.75 7.16
C ASP A 41 -2.32 -14.29 5.71
N PHE A 42 -1.81 -13.10 5.53
CA PHE A 42 -1.36 -12.57 4.24
C PHE A 42 -0.40 -11.40 4.45
N VAL A 43 0.27 -11.00 3.37
CA VAL A 43 1.09 -9.79 3.29
C VAL A 43 0.51 -8.92 2.19
N ILE A 44 0.37 -7.62 2.43
CA ILE A 44 0.05 -6.65 1.38
C ILE A 44 1.27 -5.81 1.05
N HIS A 45 1.44 -5.51 -0.24
CA HIS A 45 2.41 -4.51 -0.71
C HIS A 45 1.61 -3.37 -1.35
N THR A 46 1.76 -2.17 -0.81
CA THR A 46 0.92 -1.02 -1.20
C THR A 46 1.53 -0.16 -2.30
N GLY A 47 2.33 -0.77 -3.18
CA GLY A 47 2.73 -0.16 -4.44
C GLY A 47 4.12 0.46 -4.45
N ASP A 48 4.55 0.90 -5.63
CA ASP A 48 5.92 1.25 -5.94
C ASP A 48 6.88 0.08 -5.62
N LEU A 49 6.50 -1.08 -6.16
CA LEU A 49 7.31 -2.29 -6.07
C LEU A 49 8.65 -2.06 -6.79
N THR A 50 8.59 -1.48 -7.97
CA THR A 50 9.73 -1.13 -8.82
C THR A 50 9.93 0.37 -8.86
N HIS A 51 11.13 0.80 -9.26
CA HIS A 51 11.41 2.23 -9.43
C HIS A 51 11.14 2.73 -10.85
N LEU A 52 11.38 1.91 -11.87
CA LEU A 52 11.28 2.33 -13.27
C LEU A 52 10.40 1.43 -14.13
N SER A 53 9.57 0.56 -13.56
CA SER A 53 8.69 -0.37 -14.29
C SER A 53 9.41 -1.26 -15.29
N SER A 54 10.67 -1.58 -15.11
CA SER A 54 11.34 -2.48 -16.04
C SER A 54 10.95 -3.94 -15.81
N PRO A 55 10.93 -4.78 -16.85
CA PRO A 55 10.66 -6.20 -16.67
C PRO A 55 11.59 -6.87 -15.66
N GLU A 56 12.86 -6.51 -15.66
CA GLU A 56 13.87 -7.05 -14.73
C GLU A 56 13.56 -6.68 -13.29
N GLN A 57 13.09 -5.45 -13.06
CA GLN A 57 12.70 -4.99 -11.72
C GLN A 57 11.46 -5.74 -11.23
N PHE A 58 10.45 -5.95 -12.07
CA PHE A 58 9.29 -6.76 -11.71
C PHE A 58 9.67 -8.20 -11.40
N ASP A 59 10.54 -8.81 -12.21
CA ASP A 59 11.01 -10.16 -11.97
C ASP A 59 11.75 -10.26 -10.63
N GLN A 60 12.60 -9.31 -10.33
CA GLN A 60 13.37 -9.29 -9.09
C GLN A 60 12.46 -9.14 -7.86
N VAL A 61 11.51 -8.21 -7.89
CA VAL A 61 10.62 -8.02 -6.76
C VAL A 61 9.74 -9.24 -6.54
N LYS A 62 9.26 -9.84 -7.63
CA LYS A 62 8.44 -11.05 -7.56
C LYS A 62 9.22 -12.23 -6.96
N GLN A 63 10.46 -12.40 -7.40
CA GLN A 63 11.33 -13.44 -6.86
C GLN A 63 11.59 -13.24 -5.37
N MET A 64 11.92 -12.02 -4.95
CA MET A 64 12.17 -11.71 -3.55
C MET A 64 10.92 -11.95 -2.69
N MET A 65 9.75 -11.50 -3.15
CA MET A 65 8.50 -11.71 -2.40
C MET A 65 8.08 -13.17 -2.37
N SER A 66 8.52 -14.01 -3.30
CA SER A 66 8.27 -15.45 -3.23
C SER A 66 8.92 -16.09 -2.00
N GLY A 67 9.89 -15.42 -1.38
CA GLY A 67 10.51 -15.85 -0.13
C GLY A 67 9.71 -15.53 1.13
N LEU A 68 8.61 -14.78 1.01
CA LEU A 68 7.72 -14.50 2.15
C LEU A 68 7.00 -15.76 2.62
N LYS A 69 7.09 -16.05 3.90
CA LYS A 69 6.41 -17.19 4.52
C LYS A 69 4.98 -16.79 4.90
N THR A 70 4.09 -16.84 3.92
CA THR A 70 2.68 -16.50 4.08
C THR A 70 1.86 -17.22 3.01
N PRO A 71 0.59 -17.59 3.27
CA PRO A 71 -0.26 -18.22 2.25
C PRO A 71 -0.57 -17.31 1.05
N HIS A 72 -0.62 -15.98 1.27
CA HIS A 72 -1.05 -15.02 0.25
C HIS A 72 -0.25 -13.73 0.31
N VAL A 73 0.10 -13.20 -0.85
CA VAL A 73 0.66 -11.87 -1.03
C VAL A 73 -0.23 -11.11 -1.99
N PHE A 74 -0.76 -9.97 -1.53
CA PHE A 74 -1.62 -9.10 -2.34
C PHE A 74 -0.89 -7.80 -2.62
N THR A 75 -1.05 -7.26 -3.83
CA THR A 75 -0.37 -6.04 -4.24
C THR A 75 -1.33 -5.06 -4.91
N VAL A 76 -0.95 -3.81 -4.95
CA VAL A 76 -1.48 -2.80 -5.87
C VAL A 76 -0.30 -2.06 -6.51
N PRO A 77 -0.44 -1.50 -7.71
CA PRO A 77 0.64 -0.75 -8.33
C PRO A 77 0.75 0.65 -7.76
N GLY A 78 1.98 1.16 -7.65
CA GLY A 78 2.26 2.58 -7.54
C GLY A 78 2.46 3.22 -8.91
N GLU A 79 2.71 4.53 -8.95
CA GLU A 79 2.98 5.25 -10.20
C GLU A 79 4.29 4.81 -10.84
N HIS A 80 5.28 4.42 -10.03
CA HIS A 80 6.53 3.86 -10.54
C HIS A 80 6.37 2.47 -11.18
N ASP A 81 5.24 1.81 -10.94
CA ASP A 81 4.92 0.50 -11.54
C ASP A 81 4.10 0.63 -12.83
N SER A 82 3.77 1.85 -13.24
CA SER A 82 2.86 2.12 -14.36
C SER A 82 3.46 3.06 -15.40
N ILE A 83 4.78 3.18 -15.44
CA ILE A 83 5.47 4.12 -16.32
C ILE A 83 5.27 3.71 -17.79
N ASP A 84 4.72 4.63 -18.58
CA ASP A 84 4.53 4.58 -20.04
C ASP A 84 3.59 3.50 -20.57
N ASP A 85 2.96 2.69 -19.72
CA ASP A 85 2.11 1.58 -20.20
C ASP A 85 0.80 1.41 -19.45
N ALA A 86 0.42 2.37 -18.62
CA ALA A 86 -0.78 2.30 -17.79
C ALA A 86 -0.88 1.00 -16.96
N GLY A 87 0.26 0.48 -16.51
CA GLY A 87 0.33 -0.69 -15.62
C GLY A 87 0.30 -2.05 -16.31
N GLN A 88 0.50 -2.12 -17.62
CA GLN A 88 0.43 -3.40 -18.33
C GLN A 88 1.50 -4.39 -17.85
N LYS A 89 2.74 -3.97 -17.68
CA LYS A 89 3.81 -4.84 -17.16
C LYS A 89 3.52 -5.29 -15.72
N TYR A 90 2.98 -4.37 -14.91
CA TYR A 90 2.55 -4.72 -13.56
C TYR A 90 1.49 -5.82 -13.60
N ARG A 91 0.42 -5.65 -14.39
CA ARG A 91 -0.65 -6.64 -14.49
C ARG A 91 -0.15 -7.98 -15.02
N ASN A 92 0.80 -7.99 -15.96
CA ASN A 92 1.40 -9.23 -16.43
C ASN A 92 2.11 -9.99 -15.30
N ALA A 93 2.75 -9.28 -14.36
CA ALA A 93 3.47 -9.88 -13.25
C ALA A 93 2.58 -10.23 -12.06
N PHE A 94 1.62 -9.35 -11.71
CA PHE A 94 0.86 -9.44 -10.45
C PHE A 94 -0.66 -9.40 -10.63
N GLY A 95 -1.16 -9.27 -11.86
CA GLY A 95 -2.58 -9.04 -12.11
C GLY A 95 -3.48 -10.26 -12.09
N ALA A 96 -2.96 -11.46 -11.84
CA ALA A 96 -3.77 -12.67 -11.81
C ALA A 96 -4.87 -12.56 -10.73
N GLY A 97 -6.11 -12.84 -11.12
CA GLY A 97 -7.26 -12.73 -10.21
C GLY A 97 -7.83 -11.32 -10.06
N SER A 98 -7.20 -10.30 -10.66
CA SER A 98 -7.76 -8.95 -10.68
C SER A 98 -8.77 -8.77 -11.81
N VAL A 99 -9.56 -7.69 -11.71
CA VAL A 99 -10.51 -7.27 -12.74
C VAL A 99 -10.19 -5.84 -13.18
N GLY A 100 -10.82 -5.37 -14.24
CA GLY A 100 -10.54 -4.04 -14.78
C GLY A 100 -9.05 -3.82 -15.01
N ASP A 101 -8.53 -2.70 -14.55
CA ASP A 101 -7.12 -2.35 -14.68
C ASP A 101 -6.27 -2.78 -13.47
N GLY A 102 -6.72 -3.79 -12.72
CA GLY A 102 -5.95 -4.40 -11.66
C GLY A 102 -6.57 -4.36 -10.27
N TRP A 103 -7.81 -3.89 -10.13
CA TRP A 103 -8.51 -3.88 -8.84
C TRP A 103 -9.21 -5.22 -8.57
N TYR A 104 -9.47 -5.48 -7.30
CA TYR A 104 -10.11 -6.73 -6.86
C TYR A 104 -10.56 -6.65 -5.41
N SER A 105 -11.33 -7.65 -4.98
CA SER A 105 -11.68 -7.83 -3.57
C SER A 105 -11.60 -9.28 -3.18
N ILE A 106 -11.40 -9.54 -1.89
CA ILE A 106 -11.26 -10.89 -1.34
C ILE A 106 -11.92 -10.93 0.03
N ASP A 107 -12.68 -11.99 0.30
CA ASP A 107 -13.14 -12.31 1.64
C ASP A 107 -12.12 -13.25 2.29
N ILE A 108 -11.56 -12.83 3.42
CA ILE A 108 -10.55 -13.61 4.12
C ILE A 108 -10.70 -13.43 5.63
N ALA A 109 -10.78 -14.55 6.36
CA ALA A 109 -10.85 -14.57 7.83
C ALA A 109 -11.92 -13.65 8.41
N GLY A 110 -13.06 -13.51 7.74
CA GLY A 110 -14.18 -12.70 8.19
C GLY A 110 -14.10 -11.22 7.85
N VAL A 111 -13.05 -10.77 7.17
CA VAL A 111 -12.93 -9.38 6.67
C VAL A 111 -13.10 -9.35 5.16
N HIS A 112 -13.55 -8.21 4.65
CA HIS A 112 -13.64 -7.95 3.22
C HIS A 112 -12.52 -6.99 2.83
N LEU A 113 -11.56 -7.50 2.06
CA LEU A 113 -10.36 -6.77 1.63
C LEU A 113 -10.59 -6.24 0.22
N ILE A 114 -10.42 -4.93 0.01
CA ILE A 114 -10.60 -4.26 -1.28
C ILE A 114 -9.28 -3.64 -1.70
N ALA A 115 -8.77 -4.05 -2.87
CA ALA A 115 -7.56 -3.50 -3.46
C ALA A 115 -7.92 -2.53 -4.58
N LEU A 116 -7.54 -1.27 -4.44
CA LEU A 116 -7.85 -0.20 -5.39
C LEU A 116 -6.60 0.29 -6.11
N VAL A 117 -6.78 0.64 -7.37
CA VAL A 117 -5.71 1.14 -8.25
C VAL A 117 -5.98 2.62 -8.54
N ASN A 118 -5.09 3.50 -8.12
CA ASN A 118 -5.25 4.95 -8.29
C ASN A 118 -4.03 5.65 -8.89
N THR A 119 -3.18 4.90 -9.58
CA THR A 119 -1.88 5.38 -10.07
C THR A 119 -1.69 5.30 -11.57
N LEU A 120 -2.71 4.85 -12.31
CA LEU A 120 -2.63 4.75 -13.76
C LEU A 120 -2.84 6.12 -14.39
N ASN A 121 -2.07 6.45 -15.41
CA ASN A 121 -2.18 7.71 -16.15
C ASN A 121 -2.16 8.95 -15.25
N LEU A 122 -1.30 8.92 -14.25
CA LEU A 122 -1.22 9.93 -13.21
C LEU A 122 -0.77 11.28 -13.77
N HIS A 123 -1.56 12.34 -13.52
CA HIS A 123 -1.16 13.72 -13.80
C HIS A 123 -0.56 14.37 -12.56
N LYS A 124 -1.30 14.33 -11.44
CA LYS A 124 -0.84 14.85 -10.15
C LYS A 124 -1.47 14.07 -9.00
N LEU A 125 -2.80 14.13 -8.89
CA LEU A 125 -3.54 13.40 -7.85
C LEU A 125 -3.85 11.99 -8.31
N GLY A 126 -3.99 11.06 -7.35
CA GLY A 126 -4.54 9.75 -7.62
C GLY A 126 -5.95 9.84 -8.18
N HIS A 127 -6.33 8.84 -8.94
CA HIS A 127 -7.64 8.79 -9.61
C HIS A 127 -8.09 7.34 -9.74
N LEU A 128 -9.32 7.06 -9.32
CA LEU A 128 -9.89 5.71 -9.41
C LEU A 128 -10.61 5.47 -10.74
N GLY A 129 -11.43 6.42 -11.18
CA GLY A 129 -12.18 6.35 -12.41
C GLY A 129 -13.55 5.69 -12.25
N ALA A 130 -14.43 5.96 -13.23
CA ALA A 130 -15.84 5.57 -13.16
C ALA A 130 -16.05 4.06 -13.07
N ASP A 131 -15.29 3.26 -13.81
CA ASP A 131 -15.45 1.81 -13.80
C ASP A 131 -15.08 1.22 -12.43
N GLN A 132 -14.02 1.71 -11.81
CA GLN A 132 -13.60 1.23 -10.50
C GLN A 132 -14.56 1.70 -9.40
N LEU A 133 -15.09 2.92 -9.49
CA LEU A 133 -16.12 3.41 -8.56
C LEU A 133 -17.37 2.53 -8.62
N GLU A 134 -17.79 2.15 -9.82
CA GLU A 134 -18.93 1.22 -10.00
C GLU A 134 -18.60 -0.17 -9.44
N PHE A 135 -17.37 -0.63 -9.61
CA PHE A 135 -16.90 -1.89 -9.00
C PHE A 135 -17.06 -1.85 -7.48
N VAL A 136 -16.59 -0.81 -6.82
CA VAL A 136 -16.71 -0.68 -5.35
C VAL A 136 -18.18 -0.69 -4.93
N LYS A 137 -19.01 0.09 -5.60
CA LYS A 137 -20.45 0.17 -5.31
C LYS A 137 -21.10 -1.20 -5.36
N LYS A 138 -20.87 -1.96 -6.41
CA LYS A 138 -21.47 -3.29 -6.60
C LYS A 138 -20.87 -4.33 -5.65
N ASP A 139 -19.56 -4.26 -5.42
CA ASP A 139 -18.84 -5.21 -4.61
C ASP A 139 -19.34 -5.26 -3.17
N VAL A 140 -19.65 -4.11 -2.59
CA VAL A 140 -20.09 -4.03 -1.19
C VAL A 140 -21.62 -4.07 -1.01
N ALA A 141 -22.40 -4.05 -2.10
CA ALA A 141 -23.84 -3.88 -2.03
C ALA A 141 -24.56 -4.95 -1.20
N ARG A 142 -24.06 -6.17 -1.19
CA ARG A 142 -24.67 -7.30 -0.48
C ARG A 142 -24.07 -7.58 0.89
N LEU A 143 -23.05 -6.83 1.29
CA LEU A 143 -22.36 -7.08 2.55
C LEU A 143 -23.18 -6.50 3.70
N SER A 144 -23.17 -7.21 4.82
CA SER A 144 -23.73 -6.72 6.07
C SER A 144 -22.94 -5.51 6.57
N SER A 145 -23.61 -4.54 7.17
CA SER A 145 -22.97 -3.32 7.70
C SER A 145 -21.96 -3.59 8.83
N ASP A 146 -22.00 -4.77 9.43
CA ASP A 146 -21.03 -5.19 10.43
C ASP A 146 -19.83 -5.94 9.84
N THR A 147 -19.78 -6.14 8.52
CA THR A 147 -18.61 -6.70 7.84
C THR A 147 -17.44 -5.73 7.93
N PRO A 148 -16.30 -6.11 8.51
CA PRO A 148 -15.13 -5.25 8.53
C PRO A 148 -14.59 -5.05 7.12
N ILE A 149 -14.34 -3.81 6.74
CA ILE A 149 -13.81 -3.44 5.42
C ILE A 149 -12.38 -2.96 5.60
N ILE A 150 -11.45 -3.56 4.86
CA ILE A 150 -10.07 -3.10 4.76
C ILE A 150 -9.81 -2.75 3.30
N VAL A 151 -9.46 -1.49 3.04
CA VAL A 151 -9.14 -1.00 1.70
C VAL A 151 -7.66 -0.70 1.64
N PHE A 152 -6.98 -1.11 0.58
CA PHE A 152 -5.62 -0.66 0.36
C PHE A 152 -5.42 -0.13 -1.06
N SER A 153 -4.60 0.91 -1.15
CA SER A 153 -4.24 1.60 -2.39
C SER A 153 -2.84 2.15 -2.23
N HIS A 154 -2.23 2.60 -3.33
CA HIS A 154 -0.92 3.24 -3.22
C HIS A 154 -1.02 4.66 -2.70
N ILE A 155 -1.78 5.52 -3.37
CA ILE A 155 -1.95 6.93 -3.00
C ILE A 155 -3.03 7.04 -1.92
N PRO A 156 -2.85 7.92 -0.91
CA PRO A 156 -3.88 8.11 0.11
C PRO A 156 -5.25 8.42 -0.47
N LEU A 157 -6.30 7.83 0.12
CA LEU A 157 -7.68 8.09 -0.25
C LEU A 157 -8.25 9.32 0.45
N PHE A 158 -7.46 10.04 1.22
CA PHE A 158 -7.82 11.33 1.79
C PHE A 158 -6.86 12.41 1.27
N ALA A 159 -7.24 13.67 1.39
CA ALA A 159 -6.43 14.80 0.92
C ALA A 159 -5.34 15.12 1.95
N MET A 160 -4.28 14.30 1.97
CA MET A 160 -3.18 14.47 2.92
C MET A 160 -2.35 15.72 2.61
N TYR A 161 -1.87 15.85 1.38
CA TYR A 161 -1.15 17.02 0.89
C TYR A 161 -1.27 17.11 -0.63
N PRO A 162 -2.41 17.66 -1.14
CA PRO A 162 -2.69 17.68 -2.57
C PRO A 162 -1.65 18.40 -3.42
N GLN A 163 -0.95 19.38 -2.85
CA GLN A 163 0.11 20.14 -3.53
C GLN A 163 1.26 19.21 -4.01
N TRP A 164 1.49 18.12 -3.32
CA TRP A 164 2.48 17.11 -3.70
C TRP A 164 1.88 15.87 -4.38
N GLY A 165 0.59 15.93 -4.71
CA GLY A 165 -0.09 14.76 -5.28
C GLY A 165 -0.46 13.71 -4.24
N TRP A 166 -0.48 14.06 -2.96
CA TRP A 166 -0.77 13.14 -1.86
C TRP A 166 -2.26 13.16 -1.52
N GLY A 167 -3.04 12.61 -2.40
CA GLY A 167 -4.48 12.48 -2.31
C GLY A 167 -5.05 11.90 -3.60
N THR A 168 -6.31 11.49 -3.56
CA THR A 168 -7.03 10.90 -4.69
C THR A 168 -8.28 11.71 -4.95
N ASP A 169 -8.44 12.22 -6.18
CA ASP A 169 -9.42 13.26 -6.51
C ASP A 169 -10.88 12.80 -6.47
N ASP A 170 -11.14 11.53 -6.69
CA ASP A 170 -12.49 10.95 -6.66
C ASP A 170 -12.71 9.94 -5.53
N ALA A 171 -11.83 9.92 -4.53
CA ALA A 171 -11.92 8.99 -3.40
C ALA A 171 -13.19 9.21 -2.58
N THR A 172 -13.68 10.44 -2.46
CA THR A 172 -14.90 10.74 -1.71
C THR A 172 -16.08 9.93 -2.20
N GLN A 173 -16.20 9.73 -3.51
CA GLN A 173 -17.28 8.92 -4.07
C GLN A 173 -17.14 7.45 -3.68
N ALA A 174 -15.93 6.89 -3.75
CA ALA A 174 -15.69 5.51 -3.31
C ALA A 174 -16.01 5.33 -1.83
N LEU A 175 -15.55 6.27 -0.99
CA LEU A 175 -15.79 6.23 0.45
C LEU A 175 -17.28 6.37 0.79
N SER A 176 -18.07 7.06 -0.04
CA SER A 176 -19.52 7.20 0.17
C SER A 176 -20.22 5.84 0.17
N TYR A 177 -19.73 4.87 -0.61
CA TYR A 177 -20.28 3.52 -0.63
C TYR A 177 -19.95 2.71 0.62
N LEU A 178 -18.99 3.17 1.41
CA LEU A 178 -18.52 2.49 2.62
C LEU A 178 -19.05 3.11 3.91
N ARG A 179 -19.86 4.16 3.83
CA ARG A 179 -20.36 4.90 4.99
C ARG A 179 -21.22 4.06 5.94
N ARG A 180 -21.93 3.08 5.43
CA ARG A 180 -22.83 2.24 6.24
C ARG A 180 -22.10 1.17 7.06
N PHE A 181 -20.80 0.95 6.83
CA PHE A 181 -20.05 -0.08 7.54
C PHE A 181 -19.51 0.45 8.86
N SER A 182 -19.56 -0.39 9.91
CA SER A 182 -19.13 0.00 11.25
C SER A 182 -17.59 0.05 11.40
N SER A 183 -16.85 -0.64 10.54
CA SER A 183 -15.39 -0.67 10.58
C SER A 183 -14.84 -0.57 9.16
N VAL A 184 -14.22 0.56 8.84
CA VAL A 184 -13.53 0.79 7.55
C VAL A 184 -12.13 1.30 7.84
N THR A 185 -11.12 0.59 7.35
CA THR A 185 -9.72 0.98 7.48
C THR A 185 -9.10 1.05 6.09
N CYS A 186 -8.48 2.19 5.77
CA CYS A 186 -7.76 2.40 4.51
C CYS A 186 -6.26 2.47 4.78
N LEU A 187 -5.49 1.61 4.11
CA LEU A 187 -4.04 1.52 4.22
C LEU A 187 -3.42 1.97 2.91
N ASN A 188 -2.40 2.82 2.97
CA ASN A 188 -1.71 3.30 1.78
C ASN A 188 -0.20 3.39 2.00
N GLY A 189 0.53 3.54 0.88
CA GLY A 189 1.95 3.85 0.84
C GLY A 189 2.18 5.26 0.33
N HIS A 190 3.08 5.42 -0.64
CA HIS A 190 3.34 6.62 -1.43
C HIS A 190 4.10 7.73 -0.69
N VAL A 191 3.79 7.97 0.57
CA VAL A 191 4.33 9.13 1.32
C VAL A 191 5.60 8.79 2.11
N HIS A 192 5.96 7.51 2.19
CA HIS A 192 7.20 7.02 2.83
C HIS A 192 7.32 7.46 4.29
N GLN A 193 6.22 7.63 4.98
CA GLN A 193 6.21 8.02 6.39
C GLN A 193 4.87 7.62 7.03
N LEU A 194 4.88 7.50 8.34
CA LEU A 194 3.70 7.13 9.11
C LEU A 194 2.77 8.33 9.25
N PHE A 195 1.50 8.09 9.02
CA PHE A 195 0.45 9.09 9.21
C PHE A 195 -0.86 8.37 9.52
N SER A 196 -1.72 9.00 10.31
CA SER A 196 -3.07 8.48 10.56
C SER A 196 -4.08 9.60 10.66
N LYS A 197 -5.31 9.31 10.21
CA LYS A 197 -6.43 10.25 10.30
C LYS A 197 -7.72 9.47 10.35
N THR A 198 -8.68 9.95 11.13
CA THR A 198 -10.04 9.41 11.15
C THR A 198 -11.02 10.45 10.62
N GLU A 199 -11.82 10.06 9.65
CA GLU A 199 -12.94 10.85 9.12
C GLU A 199 -14.19 9.99 9.14
N ASP A 200 -15.22 10.40 9.89
CA ASP A 200 -16.45 9.63 10.05
C ASP A 200 -16.16 8.19 10.52
N ASN A 201 -16.60 7.18 9.77
CA ASN A 201 -16.39 5.77 10.09
C ASN A 201 -15.09 5.20 9.51
N VAL A 202 -14.26 6.03 8.87
CA VAL A 202 -13.06 5.58 8.15
C VAL A 202 -11.81 6.04 8.88
N THR A 203 -10.89 5.11 9.14
CA THR A 203 -9.54 5.43 9.62
C THR A 203 -8.54 5.16 8.51
N PHE A 204 -7.71 6.16 8.21
CA PHE A 204 -6.66 6.10 7.20
C PHE A 204 -5.31 5.96 7.88
N TYR A 205 -4.47 5.07 7.36
CA TYR A 205 -3.09 4.90 7.82
C TYR A 205 -2.15 4.87 6.63
N SER A 206 -1.17 5.78 6.62
CA SER A 206 -0.05 5.71 5.67
C SER A 206 1.07 4.89 6.28
N GLY A 207 1.62 3.96 5.49
CA GLY A 207 2.74 3.13 5.89
C GLY A 207 4.07 3.75 5.51
N THR A 208 5.15 3.26 6.11
CA THR A 208 6.48 3.65 5.74
C THR A 208 6.97 2.84 4.53
N THR A 209 8.22 3.03 4.15
CA THR A 209 8.88 2.47 2.98
C THR A 209 9.95 1.47 3.39
N THR A 210 10.41 0.62 2.47
CA THR A 210 11.63 -0.16 2.64
C THR A 210 12.80 0.43 1.84
N ALA A 211 12.59 1.55 1.12
CA ALA A 211 13.59 2.14 0.23
C ALA A 211 14.24 3.40 0.80
N TYR A 212 13.52 4.51 0.90
CA TYR A 212 14.09 5.79 1.32
C TYR A 212 13.00 6.70 1.90
N PRO A 213 13.35 7.60 2.85
CA PRO A 213 12.40 8.53 3.40
C PRO A 213 12.10 9.68 2.44
N LEU A 214 10.92 10.28 2.62
CA LEU A 214 10.52 11.54 1.99
C LEU A 214 10.35 12.61 3.06
N PRO A 215 10.43 13.90 2.68
CA PRO A 215 10.22 14.98 3.64
C PRO A 215 8.76 15.02 4.13
N HIS A 216 8.55 15.64 5.29
CA HIS A 216 7.19 15.90 5.77
C HIS A 216 6.48 16.89 4.84
N PRO A 217 5.13 16.85 4.77
CA PRO A 217 4.37 17.77 3.95
C PRO A 217 4.78 19.23 4.19
N GLY A 218 5.11 19.93 3.10
CA GLY A 218 5.50 21.33 3.18
C GLY A 218 6.98 21.59 3.48
N ASP A 219 7.76 20.57 3.80
CA ASP A 219 9.20 20.72 4.02
C ASP A 219 9.94 20.73 2.68
N GLY A 220 10.02 21.90 2.08
CA GLY A 220 10.62 22.09 0.78
C GLY A 220 9.61 22.17 -0.36
N PRO A 221 10.08 22.38 -1.62
CA PRO A 221 9.19 22.61 -2.76
C PRO A 221 8.59 21.35 -3.36
N ALA A 222 9.16 20.17 -3.08
CA ALA A 222 8.74 18.91 -3.69
C ALA A 222 9.14 17.72 -2.81
N PRO A 223 8.45 16.57 -2.95
CA PRO A 223 8.76 15.36 -2.19
C PRO A 223 9.93 14.59 -2.84
N LYS A 224 11.13 15.08 -2.63
CA LYS A 224 12.35 14.40 -3.13
C LYS A 224 12.90 13.44 -2.10
N PRO A 225 13.50 12.30 -2.55
CA PRO A 225 14.13 11.37 -1.63
C PRO A 225 15.11 12.06 -0.69
N ALA A 226 14.98 11.80 0.62
CA ALA A 226 15.77 12.46 1.64
C ALA A 226 16.96 11.60 2.04
N THR A 227 18.14 12.22 2.16
CA THR A 227 19.36 11.58 2.64
C THR A 227 19.50 11.86 4.14
N LEU A 228 19.44 10.82 4.96
CA LEU A 228 19.59 10.93 6.40
C LEU A 228 21.07 10.86 6.81
N PRO A 229 21.40 11.31 8.04
CA PRO A 229 22.75 11.13 8.57
C PRO A 229 23.18 9.66 8.55
N ALA A 230 24.48 9.42 8.46
CA ALA A 230 25.04 8.08 8.41
C ALA A 230 24.52 7.20 9.56
N GLY A 231 24.12 5.98 9.25
CA GLY A 231 23.60 5.02 10.22
C GLY A 231 22.14 5.22 10.62
N LYS A 232 21.44 6.22 10.06
CA LYS A 232 20.04 6.53 10.42
C LYS A 232 19.00 6.04 9.41
N LEU A 233 19.41 5.58 8.24
CA LEU A 233 18.47 5.19 7.19
C LEU A 233 17.48 4.14 7.68
N ARG A 234 17.95 3.06 8.28
CA ARG A 234 17.10 1.93 8.68
C ARG A 234 16.11 2.28 9.80
N ASP A 235 16.33 3.35 10.54
CA ASP A 235 15.37 3.86 11.53
C ASP A 235 14.10 4.38 10.85
N ALA A 236 14.19 4.86 9.61
CA ALA A 236 13.09 5.41 8.85
C ALA A 236 12.40 4.39 7.93
N LEU A 237 12.95 3.20 7.82
CA LEU A 237 12.42 2.11 7.00
C LEU A 237 11.79 1.06 7.90
N GLY A 238 10.78 0.34 7.41
CA GLY A 238 10.15 -0.65 8.28
C GLY A 238 9.02 -1.44 7.64
N ILE A 239 8.42 -2.26 8.47
CA ILE A 239 7.22 -3.03 8.18
C ILE A 239 6.14 -2.68 9.19
N ARG A 240 4.89 -3.00 8.86
CA ARG A 240 3.74 -2.83 9.76
C ARG A 240 3.05 -4.16 9.96
N GLU A 241 2.91 -4.56 11.22
CA GLU A 241 2.02 -5.65 11.61
C GLU A 241 0.63 -5.10 11.88
N VAL A 242 -0.39 -5.76 11.36
CA VAL A 242 -1.79 -5.37 11.54
C VAL A 242 -2.54 -6.57 12.10
N SER A 243 -3.34 -6.34 13.13
CA SER A 243 -4.21 -7.38 13.68
C SER A 243 -5.64 -6.89 13.82
N TYR A 244 -6.58 -7.80 13.63
CA TYR A 244 -8.00 -7.55 13.79
C TYR A 244 -8.61 -8.66 14.63
N ALA A 245 -9.23 -8.30 15.73
CA ALA A 245 -10.00 -9.22 16.57
C ALA A 245 -11.47 -9.13 16.19
N ARG A 246 -12.11 -10.28 15.98
CA ARG A 246 -13.53 -10.34 15.60
C ARG A 246 -14.39 -9.58 16.61
N GLY A 247 -15.27 -8.72 16.10
CA GLY A 247 -16.16 -7.88 16.91
C GLY A 247 -15.58 -6.50 17.24
N GLU A 248 -14.30 -6.28 17.01
CA GLU A 248 -13.71 -4.95 17.16
C GLU A 248 -14.01 -4.07 15.95
N THR A 249 -13.98 -2.75 16.13
CA THR A 249 -14.17 -1.79 15.05
C THR A 249 -12.87 -1.18 14.56
N ALA A 250 -11.80 -1.29 15.33
CA ALA A 250 -10.49 -0.76 14.99
C ALA A 250 -9.46 -1.88 14.81
N LEU A 251 -8.53 -1.68 13.87
CA LEU A 251 -7.36 -2.52 13.72
C LEU A 251 -6.27 -2.11 14.72
N ALA A 252 -5.47 -3.06 15.16
CA ALA A 252 -4.28 -2.78 15.96
C ALA A 252 -3.05 -2.83 15.04
N LEU A 253 -2.24 -1.79 15.09
CA LEU A 253 -1.05 -1.65 14.26
C LEU A 253 0.22 -1.61 15.11
N LYS A 254 1.27 -2.28 14.62
CA LYS A 254 2.60 -2.24 15.24
C LYS A 254 3.65 -1.97 14.15
N GLU A 255 4.35 -0.86 14.30
CA GLU A 255 5.44 -0.48 13.39
C GLU A 255 6.76 -1.07 13.87
N THR A 256 7.55 -1.63 12.96
CA THR A 256 8.88 -2.18 13.27
C THR A 256 9.88 -1.65 12.27
N ALA A 257 10.87 -0.90 12.76
CA ALA A 257 11.95 -0.38 11.93
C ALA A 257 12.94 -1.48 11.50
N LEU A 258 13.66 -1.25 10.39
CA LEU A 258 14.63 -2.20 9.82
C LEU A 258 15.97 -2.23 10.56
N GLN A 259 16.05 -1.78 11.75
CA GLN A 259 17.32 -1.80 12.49
C GLN A 259 17.82 -3.19 12.77
#